data_a6ad336a2a155f084ea74ec27fc5c4c3
#
_entry.id   a6ad336a2a155f084ea74ec27fc5c4c3
#
_cell.length_a   1.000
_cell.length_b   1.000
_cell.length_c   1.000
_cell.angle_alpha   90.00
_cell.angle_beta   90.00
_cell.angle_gamma   90.00
#
_symmetry.space_group_name_H-M   'P 1'
#
loop_
_entity.id
_entity.type
_entity.pdbx_description
1 polymer ?
#
loop_
_entity_poly.entity_id
_entity_poly.type
_entity_poly.pdbx_seq_one_letter_code
_entity_poly.pdbx_strand_id
1 'polypeptide(L)'
;TTPIARAAGLERFRQLGLGNVVIGVSPGAAYGTAKRWLPERFAEAANRLASELGASVAIFGSKDERQLCESVAASIAAPVKNFAGETTLAEFIDLAAACRVYLTNDSGAMHIASALGVPTVAVFGATDDQTTGPTGPLAKVVREVVECSPCLKRECPIDHRCMTRVSAARVADTALELLERDLWK
;
A
#
# COMPACT_ATOMS: atom_id res chain seq x y z
N THR A 1 -14.46 -13.53 10.46
CA THR A 1 -12.98 -13.56 10.37
C THR A 1 -12.39 -12.15 10.37
N THR A 2 -12.89 -11.27 9.49
CA THR A 2 -12.37 -9.89 9.37
C THR A 2 -12.52 -9.04 10.65
N PRO A 3 -13.66 -9.07 11.39
CA PRO A 3 -13.78 -8.31 12.64
C PRO A 3 -12.79 -8.73 13.72
N ILE A 4 -12.50 -10.05 13.84
CA ILE A 4 -11.54 -10.57 14.82
C ILE A 4 -10.12 -10.14 14.46
N ALA A 5 -9.72 -10.33 13.21
CA ALA A 5 -8.42 -9.90 12.70
C ALA A 5 -8.22 -8.39 12.91
N ARG A 6 -9.24 -7.58 12.57
CA ARG A 6 -9.20 -6.13 12.76
C ARG A 6 -9.02 -5.74 14.23
N ALA A 7 -9.72 -6.39 15.15
CA ALA A 7 -9.59 -6.12 16.58
C ALA A 7 -8.18 -6.44 17.08
N ALA A 8 -7.62 -7.59 16.69
CA ALA A 8 -6.25 -7.99 17.04
C ALA A 8 -5.21 -6.99 16.49
N GLY A 9 -5.34 -6.59 15.23
CA GLY A 9 -4.43 -5.63 14.61
C GLY A 9 -4.51 -4.25 15.26
N LEU A 10 -5.72 -3.73 15.58
CA LEU A 10 -5.89 -2.46 16.28
C LEU A 10 -5.23 -2.49 17.67
N GLU A 11 -5.40 -3.56 18.41
CA GLU A 11 -4.77 -3.71 19.73
C GLU A 11 -3.24 -3.71 19.59
N ARG A 12 -2.71 -4.41 18.59
CA ARG A 12 -1.27 -4.43 18.31
C ARG A 12 -0.74 -3.02 17.94
N PHE A 13 -1.46 -2.26 17.13
CA PHE A 13 -1.09 -0.88 16.80
C PHE A 13 -1.06 0.02 18.02
N ARG A 14 -2.04 -0.08 18.92
CA ARG A 14 -2.06 0.68 20.17
C ARG A 14 -0.85 0.37 21.06
N GLN A 15 -0.54 -0.91 21.24
CA GLN A 15 0.63 -1.37 22.02
C GLN A 15 1.96 -0.80 21.47
N LEU A 16 2.01 -0.56 20.16
CA LEU A 16 3.16 0.02 19.47
C LEU A 16 3.13 1.56 19.36
N GLY A 17 2.12 2.21 19.95
CA GLY A 17 1.98 3.66 19.94
C GLY A 17 1.52 4.27 18.61
N LEU A 18 0.97 3.45 17.68
CA LEU A 18 0.47 3.92 16.38
C LEU A 18 -0.99 4.41 16.43
N GLY A 19 -1.68 4.24 17.56
CA GLY A 19 -3.05 4.70 17.72
C GLY A 19 -4.09 3.86 16.96
N ASN A 20 -5.22 4.49 16.60
CA ASN A 20 -6.40 3.81 16.04
C ASN A 20 -6.58 4.03 14.53
N VAL A 21 -5.91 5.02 13.96
CA VAL A 21 -5.98 5.34 12.53
C VAL A 21 -4.60 5.10 11.94
N VAL A 22 -4.48 4.05 11.13
CA VAL A 22 -3.19 3.62 10.58
C VAL A 22 -3.31 3.42 9.08
N ILE A 23 -2.37 3.98 8.34
CA ILE A 23 -2.21 3.79 6.90
C ILE A 23 -1.24 2.62 6.68
N GLY A 24 -1.68 1.59 5.96
CA GLY A 24 -0.81 0.50 5.54
C GLY A 24 -0.07 0.84 4.25
N VAL A 25 1.21 0.51 4.16
CA VAL A 25 2.03 0.73 2.97
C VAL A 25 2.84 -0.52 2.66
N SER A 26 2.75 -1.05 1.44
CA SER A 26 3.62 -2.11 0.92
C SER A 26 4.33 -1.64 -0.35
N PRO A 27 5.57 -1.11 -0.23
CA PRO A 27 6.29 -0.55 -1.37
C PRO A 27 6.98 -1.61 -2.23
N GLY A 28 7.04 -2.86 -1.75
CA GLY A 28 7.68 -3.98 -2.43
C GLY A 28 6.84 -4.62 -3.53
N ALA A 29 7.49 -5.47 -4.30
CA ALA A 29 6.88 -6.41 -5.24
C ALA A 29 7.89 -7.54 -5.52
N ALA A 30 7.49 -8.78 -5.24
CA ALA A 30 8.36 -9.96 -5.36
C ALA A 30 8.73 -10.30 -6.81
N TYR A 31 7.84 -9.99 -7.78
CA TYR A 31 8.07 -10.32 -9.19
C TYR A 31 9.28 -9.60 -9.79
N GLY A 32 9.49 -8.31 -9.42
CA GLY A 32 10.62 -7.52 -9.93
C GLY A 32 10.43 -6.02 -9.73
N THR A 33 11.50 -5.27 -10.01
CA THR A 33 11.54 -3.81 -9.80
C THR A 33 10.62 -3.04 -10.75
N ALA A 34 10.28 -3.61 -11.92
CA ALA A 34 9.36 -2.97 -12.87
C ALA A 34 7.93 -2.77 -12.32
N LYS A 35 7.54 -3.51 -11.28
CA LYS A 35 6.26 -3.35 -10.58
C LYS A 35 6.32 -2.38 -9.40
N ARG A 36 7.50 -1.88 -9.03
CA ARG A 36 7.67 -1.04 -7.85
C ARG A 36 7.49 0.42 -8.20
N TRP A 37 6.49 1.04 -7.58
CA TRP A 37 6.39 2.50 -7.60
C TRP A 37 7.51 3.11 -6.74
N LEU A 38 7.78 4.39 -6.93
CA LEU A 38 8.92 5.06 -6.33
C LEU A 38 8.77 5.18 -4.80
N PRO A 39 9.79 4.83 -4.01
CA PRO A 39 9.74 4.92 -2.54
C PRO A 39 9.37 6.30 -2.03
N GLU A 40 9.95 7.35 -2.63
CA GLU A 40 9.66 8.75 -2.31
C GLU A 40 8.20 9.13 -2.58
N ARG A 41 7.56 8.53 -3.58
CA ARG A 41 6.16 8.77 -3.90
C ARG A 41 5.23 8.08 -2.91
N PHE A 42 5.59 6.87 -2.44
CA PHE A 42 4.86 6.22 -1.33
C PHE A 42 4.90 7.08 -0.07
N ALA A 43 6.09 7.61 0.28
CA ALA A 43 6.25 8.47 1.45
C ALA A 43 5.45 9.78 1.31
N GLU A 44 5.48 10.43 0.15
CA GLU A 44 4.74 11.66 -0.14
C GLU A 44 3.21 11.42 0.00
N ALA A 45 2.68 10.35 -0.61
CA ALA A 45 1.27 10.00 -0.52
C ALA A 45 0.85 9.65 0.90
N ALA A 46 1.66 8.85 1.62
CA ALA A 46 1.39 8.47 3.01
C ALA A 46 1.45 9.68 3.96
N ASN A 47 2.40 10.60 3.79
CA ASN A 47 2.48 11.82 4.59
C ASN A 47 1.24 12.70 4.41
N ARG A 48 0.77 12.87 3.18
CA ARG A 48 -0.44 13.64 2.91
C ARG A 48 -1.65 13.00 3.61
N LEU A 49 -1.85 11.69 3.43
CA LEU A 49 -2.94 10.97 4.07
C LEU A 49 -2.82 11.02 5.61
N ALA A 50 -1.62 10.87 6.15
CA ALA A 50 -1.38 10.95 7.60
C ALA A 50 -1.75 12.32 8.15
N SER A 51 -1.41 13.40 7.44
CA SER A 51 -1.78 14.76 7.82
C SER A 51 -3.30 15.00 7.78
N GLU A 52 -3.98 14.53 6.73
CA GLU A 52 -5.43 14.74 6.55
C GLU A 52 -6.27 13.88 7.52
N LEU A 53 -5.79 12.68 7.87
CA LEU A 53 -6.53 11.72 8.70
C LEU A 53 -6.09 11.71 10.17
N GLY A 54 -5.03 12.43 10.54
CA GLY A 54 -4.41 12.31 11.86
C GLY A 54 -3.88 10.89 12.10
N ALA A 55 -3.28 10.26 11.09
CA ALA A 55 -2.94 8.85 11.08
C ALA A 55 -1.45 8.59 11.31
N SER A 56 -1.15 7.39 11.81
CA SER A 56 0.19 6.80 11.80
C SER A 56 0.38 5.93 10.56
N VAL A 57 1.61 5.49 10.29
CA VAL A 57 1.94 4.66 9.12
C VAL A 57 2.55 3.33 9.54
N ALA A 58 2.03 2.24 8.98
CA ALA A 58 2.59 0.90 9.12
C ALA A 58 3.13 0.43 7.75
N ILE A 59 4.42 0.12 7.67
CA ILE A 59 5.05 -0.31 6.43
C ILE A 59 5.32 -1.81 6.49
N PHE A 60 4.92 -2.53 5.44
CA PHE A 60 5.01 -3.98 5.35
C PHE A 60 5.83 -4.42 4.15
N GLY A 61 6.56 -5.51 4.31
CA GLY A 61 7.36 -6.12 3.27
C GLY A 61 7.99 -7.43 3.74
N SER A 62 8.58 -8.17 2.83
CA SER A 62 9.42 -9.31 3.15
C SER A 62 10.72 -8.87 3.82
N LYS A 63 11.49 -9.84 4.34
CA LYS A 63 12.82 -9.57 4.89
C LYS A 63 13.76 -8.94 3.85
N ASP A 64 13.67 -9.38 2.61
CA ASP A 64 14.50 -8.88 1.51
C ASP A 64 14.10 -7.45 1.09
N GLU A 65 12.88 -7.02 1.41
CA GLU A 65 12.38 -5.68 1.13
C GLU A 65 12.61 -4.70 2.29
N ARG A 66 13.26 -5.14 3.38
CA ARG A 66 13.44 -4.32 4.58
C ARG A 66 14.13 -2.98 4.29
N GLN A 67 15.19 -2.99 3.48
CA GLN A 67 15.91 -1.77 3.13
C GLN A 67 15.03 -0.79 2.33
N LEU A 68 14.22 -1.29 1.40
CA LEU A 68 13.25 -0.49 0.67
C LEU A 68 12.19 0.10 1.62
N CYS A 69 11.65 -0.71 2.51
CA CYS A 69 10.68 -0.25 3.51
C CYS A 69 11.28 0.80 4.46
N GLU A 70 12.55 0.65 4.85
CA GLU A 70 13.27 1.60 5.67
C GLU A 70 13.45 2.95 4.96
N SER A 71 13.77 2.94 3.64
CA SER A 71 13.89 4.18 2.87
C SER A 71 12.56 4.95 2.80
N VAL A 72 11.43 4.26 2.74
CA VAL A 72 10.11 4.90 2.83
C VAL A 72 9.87 5.44 4.24
N ALA A 73 10.14 4.63 5.28
CA ALA A 73 9.95 5.01 6.68
C ALA A 73 10.73 6.27 7.07
N ALA A 74 11.97 6.38 6.60
CA ALA A 74 12.83 7.54 6.86
C ALA A 74 12.28 8.87 6.33
N SER A 75 11.34 8.83 5.37
CA SER A 75 10.71 10.01 4.78
C SER A 75 9.28 10.26 5.31
N ILE A 76 8.82 9.47 6.29
CA ILE A 76 7.52 9.66 6.94
C ILE A 76 7.66 10.63 8.11
N ALA A 77 6.83 11.65 8.13
CA ALA A 77 6.79 12.65 9.21
C ALA A 77 5.90 12.24 10.39
N ALA A 78 4.88 11.41 10.13
CA ALA A 78 3.97 10.87 11.15
C ALA A 78 4.63 9.73 11.96
N PRO A 79 4.05 9.31 13.10
CA PRO A 79 4.49 8.10 13.77
C PRO A 79 4.47 6.91 12.80
N VAL A 80 5.60 6.22 12.67
CA VAL A 80 5.76 5.14 11.68
C VAL A 80 6.43 3.92 12.29
N LYS A 81 6.00 2.73 11.86
CA LYS A 81 6.64 1.45 12.18
C LYS A 81 6.87 0.64 10.90
N ASN A 82 8.12 0.22 10.70
CA ASN A 82 8.50 -0.72 9.66
C ASN A 82 8.39 -2.15 10.20
N PHE A 83 7.47 -2.94 9.62
CA PHE A 83 7.22 -4.35 9.94
C PHE A 83 7.89 -5.31 8.96
N ALA A 84 8.67 -4.83 8.00
CA ALA A 84 9.26 -5.69 6.97
C ALA A 84 10.14 -6.79 7.57
N GLY A 85 9.76 -8.04 7.31
CA GLY A 85 10.41 -9.23 7.85
C GLY A 85 10.17 -9.51 9.34
N GLU A 86 9.25 -8.77 9.98
CA GLU A 86 8.93 -8.91 11.41
C GLU A 86 7.57 -9.58 11.67
N THR A 87 6.80 -9.88 10.64
CA THR A 87 5.47 -10.49 10.76
C THR A 87 5.39 -11.85 10.09
N THR A 88 4.67 -12.76 10.71
CA THR A 88 4.10 -13.92 10.03
C THR A 88 2.97 -13.50 9.11
N LEU A 89 2.52 -14.38 8.22
CA LEU A 89 1.37 -14.09 7.36
C LEU A 89 0.09 -13.82 8.17
N ALA A 90 -0.13 -14.54 9.27
CA ALA A 90 -1.29 -14.35 10.14
C ALA A 90 -1.26 -12.96 10.81
N GLU A 91 -0.14 -12.57 11.39
CA GLU A 91 0.04 -11.24 11.98
C GLU A 91 -0.11 -10.13 10.93
N PHE A 92 0.42 -10.33 9.72
CA PHE A 92 0.23 -9.39 8.63
C PHE A 92 -1.26 -9.22 8.27
N ILE A 93 -2.04 -10.33 8.20
CA ILE A 93 -3.48 -10.29 7.95
C ILE A 93 -4.20 -9.46 9.03
N ASP A 94 -3.87 -9.67 10.31
CA ASP A 94 -4.48 -8.94 11.41
C ASP A 94 -4.16 -7.44 11.32
N LEU A 95 -2.90 -7.09 11.11
CA LEU A 95 -2.46 -5.69 10.98
C LEU A 95 -3.05 -5.04 9.72
N ALA A 96 -3.04 -5.72 8.57
CA ALA A 96 -3.63 -5.20 7.34
C ALA A 96 -5.13 -4.94 7.49
N ALA A 97 -5.88 -5.85 8.15
CA ALA A 97 -7.31 -5.68 8.43
C ALA A 97 -7.61 -4.47 9.32
N ALA A 98 -6.64 -4.05 10.12
CA ALA A 98 -6.76 -2.89 11.02
C ALA A 98 -6.38 -1.56 10.36
N CYS A 99 -5.79 -1.57 9.17
CA CYS A 99 -5.46 -0.35 8.44
C CYS A 99 -6.74 0.39 7.99
N ARG A 100 -6.72 1.71 8.06
CA ARG A 100 -7.80 2.58 7.59
C ARG A 100 -7.84 2.65 6.06
N VAL A 101 -6.65 2.63 5.45
CA VAL A 101 -6.43 2.59 3.99
C VAL A 101 -5.10 1.90 3.72
N TYR A 102 -4.97 1.29 2.55
CA TYR A 102 -3.78 0.53 2.17
C TYR A 102 -3.23 0.99 0.82
N LEU A 103 -1.95 1.37 0.78
CA LEU A 103 -1.22 1.76 -0.42
C LEU A 103 -0.24 0.66 -0.82
N THR A 104 -0.24 0.24 -2.06
CA THR A 104 0.59 -0.88 -2.51
C THR A 104 0.90 -0.85 -4.00
N ASN A 105 1.81 -1.71 -4.43
CA ASN A 105 1.97 -2.11 -5.83
C ASN A 105 1.10 -3.33 -6.16
N ASP A 106 1.13 -3.82 -7.41
CA ASP A 106 0.65 -5.15 -7.78
C ASP A 106 1.47 -6.23 -7.06
N SER A 107 0.94 -6.71 -5.94
CA SER A 107 1.62 -7.61 -5.01
C SER A 107 0.64 -8.49 -4.23
N GLY A 108 1.14 -9.51 -3.55
CA GLY A 108 0.33 -10.34 -2.63
C GLY A 108 -0.36 -9.54 -1.54
N ALA A 109 0.27 -8.48 -1.03
CA ALA A 109 -0.30 -7.60 -0.02
C ALA A 109 -1.56 -6.87 -0.53
N MET A 110 -1.58 -6.46 -1.80
CA MET A 110 -2.74 -5.89 -2.46
C MET A 110 -3.95 -6.82 -2.39
N HIS A 111 -3.76 -8.07 -2.76
CA HIS A 111 -4.84 -9.06 -2.74
C HIS A 111 -5.37 -9.31 -1.35
N ILE A 112 -4.48 -9.41 -0.36
CA ILE A 112 -4.88 -9.61 1.04
C ILE A 112 -5.66 -8.40 1.56
N ALA A 113 -5.13 -7.19 1.42
CA ALA A 113 -5.80 -5.98 1.91
C ALA A 113 -7.18 -5.78 1.25
N SER A 114 -7.28 -5.96 -0.08
CA SER A 114 -8.55 -5.83 -0.80
C SER A 114 -9.56 -6.92 -0.43
N ALA A 115 -9.13 -8.16 -0.22
CA ALA A 115 -9.99 -9.27 0.20
C ALA A 115 -10.51 -9.10 1.65
N LEU A 116 -9.74 -8.41 2.51
CA LEU A 116 -10.15 -8.02 3.86
C LEU A 116 -11.16 -6.86 3.87
N GLY A 117 -11.45 -6.26 2.71
CA GLY A 117 -12.37 -5.12 2.58
C GLY A 117 -11.74 -3.79 3.01
N VAL A 118 -10.42 -3.72 3.14
CA VAL A 118 -9.71 -2.47 3.43
C VAL A 118 -9.69 -1.61 2.16
N PRO A 119 -10.03 -0.30 2.25
CA PRO A 119 -9.84 0.63 1.14
C PRO A 119 -8.40 0.55 0.63
N THR A 120 -8.20 0.08 -0.61
CA THR A 120 -6.89 -0.28 -1.14
C THR A 120 -6.62 0.46 -2.45
N VAL A 121 -5.51 1.18 -2.52
CA VAL A 121 -5.01 1.79 -3.76
C VAL A 121 -3.76 1.07 -4.20
N ALA A 122 -3.80 0.52 -5.41
CA ALA A 122 -2.70 -0.22 -6.02
C ALA A 122 -2.13 0.53 -7.22
N VAL A 123 -0.82 0.75 -7.24
CA VAL A 123 -0.13 1.34 -8.38
C VAL A 123 0.29 0.24 -9.35
N PHE A 124 -0.12 0.38 -10.61
CA PHE A 124 0.17 -0.56 -11.69
C PHE A 124 0.99 0.08 -12.81
N GLY A 125 1.80 -0.71 -13.44
CA GLY A 125 2.61 -0.29 -14.59
C GLY A 125 2.98 -1.45 -15.49
N ALA A 126 3.88 -2.32 -15.07
CA ALA A 126 4.41 -3.41 -15.90
C ALA A 126 3.41 -4.54 -16.18
N THR A 127 2.36 -4.67 -15.40
CA THR A 127 1.37 -5.75 -15.45
C THR A 127 -0.01 -5.25 -15.87
N ASP A 128 -0.86 -6.19 -16.27
CA ASP A 128 -2.22 -5.93 -16.69
C ASP A 128 -3.17 -6.04 -15.49
N ASP A 129 -3.74 -4.90 -15.10
CA ASP A 129 -4.70 -4.80 -13.99
C ASP A 129 -6.03 -5.52 -14.26
N GLN A 130 -6.36 -5.80 -15.51
CA GLN A 130 -7.55 -6.61 -15.85
C GLN A 130 -7.37 -8.07 -15.43
N THR A 131 -6.13 -8.57 -15.43
CA THR A 131 -5.82 -9.97 -15.11
C THR A 131 -5.35 -10.17 -13.67
N THR A 132 -4.63 -9.22 -13.10
CA THR A 132 -4.02 -9.33 -11.77
C THR A 132 -4.46 -8.26 -10.79
N GLY A 133 -5.47 -7.46 -11.13
CA GLY A 133 -5.98 -6.39 -10.27
C GLY A 133 -6.66 -6.89 -8.99
N PRO A 134 -6.86 -6.01 -8.02
CA PRO A 134 -7.54 -6.34 -6.78
C PRO A 134 -9.03 -6.60 -7.01
N THR A 135 -9.62 -7.55 -6.28
CA THR A 135 -11.01 -7.97 -6.43
C THR A 135 -11.97 -7.35 -5.41
N GLY A 136 -11.46 -6.67 -4.40
CA GLY A 136 -12.29 -6.05 -3.36
C GLY A 136 -13.11 -4.86 -3.85
N PRO A 137 -14.33 -4.65 -3.33
CA PRO A 137 -15.22 -3.56 -3.77
C PRO A 137 -14.70 -2.16 -3.41
N LEU A 138 -13.80 -2.07 -2.43
CA LEU A 138 -13.12 -0.84 -2.00
C LEU A 138 -11.68 -0.80 -2.50
N ALA A 139 -11.39 -1.37 -3.67
CA ALA A 139 -10.06 -1.31 -4.25
C ALA A 139 -10.06 -0.51 -5.57
N LYS A 140 -8.99 0.25 -5.77
CA LYS A 140 -8.77 1.06 -6.97
C LYS A 140 -7.34 0.85 -7.48
N VAL A 141 -7.23 0.79 -8.80
CA VAL A 141 -5.95 0.80 -9.51
C VAL A 141 -5.65 2.21 -10.00
N VAL A 142 -4.44 2.67 -9.73
CA VAL A 142 -3.87 3.89 -10.31
C VAL A 142 -2.76 3.50 -11.26
N ARG A 143 -2.90 3.90 -12.52
CA ARG A 143 -1.91 3.64 -13.57
C ARG A 143 -1.84 4.78 -14.57
N GLU A 144 -0.70 4.89 -15.25
CA GLU A 144 -0.54 5.73 -16.42
C GLU A 144 -0.55 4.88 -17.69
N VAL A 145 -1.32 5.34 -18.67
CA VAL A 145 -1.33 4.70 -19.99
C VAL A 145 -0.09 5.15 -20.76
N VAL A 146 0.81 4.20 -20.98
CA VAL A 146 2.02 4.44 -21.76
C VAL A 146 2.15 3.33 -22.82
N GLU A 147 2.82 3.63 -23.90
CA GLU A 147 2.92 2.76 -25.10
C GLU A 147 3.53 1.38 -24.84
N CYS A 148 4.35 1.25 -23.81
CA CYS A 148 5.01 0.00 -23.43
C CYS A 148 4.30 -0.79 -22.31
N SER A 149 3.17 -0.32 -21.79
CA SER A 149 2.47 -0.97 -20.67
C SER A 149 1.15 -1.61 -21.16
N PRO A 150 0.87 -2.88 -20.75
CA PRO A 150 1.67 -3.77 -19.90
C PRO A 150 2.82 -4.44 -20.65
N CYS A 151 4.01 -4.45 -20.09
CA CYS A 151 5.20 -5.05 -20.73
C CYS A 151 5.58 -6.42 -20.16
N LEU A 152 5.05 -6.79 -18.99
CA LEU A 152 5.29 -8.04 -18.25
C LEU A 152 6.77 -8.31 -17.93
N LYS A 153 7.60 -7.28 -17.90
CA LYS A 153 9.03 -7.40 -17.59
C LYS A 153 9.27 -7.37 -16.09
N ARG A 154 10.33 -8.04 -15.64
CA ARG A 154 10.78 -7.99 -14.24
C ARG A 154 11.52 -6.69 -13.92
N GLU A 155 12.26 -6.18 -14.89
CA GLU A 155 13.03 -4.93 -14.80
C GLU A 155 12.71 -4.05 -16.00
N CYS A 156 12.60 -2.75 -15.74
CA CYS A 156 12.36 -1.79 -16.80
C CYS A 156 13.66 -1.47 -17.54
N PRO A 157 13.73 -1.70 -18.88
CA PRO A 157 14.95 -1.43 -19.64
C PRO A 157 15.08 0.01 -20.11
N ILE A 158 14.12 0.87 -19.78
CA ILE A 158 14.08 2.28 -20.21
C ILE A 158 13.96 3.22 -18.97
N ASP A 159 12.98 4.07 -18.90
CA ASP A 159 12.87 5.16 -17.93
C ASP A 159 11.76 4.96 -16.87
N HIS A 160 11.15 3.77 -16.82
CA HIS A 160 10.11 3.39 -15.88
C HIS A 160 8.89 4.34 -15.89
N ARG A 161 8.58 4.94 -17.06
CA ARG A 161 7.57 5.99 -17.23
C ARG A 161 6.17 5.62 -16.75
N CYS A 162 5.79 4.34 -16.81
CA CYS A 162 4.51 3.85 -16.27
C CYS A 162 4.38 4.02 -14.74
N MET A 163 5.51 4.12 -14.03
CA MET A 163 5.57 4.36 -12.60
C MET A 163 5.93 5.81 -12.27
N THR A 164 6.93 6.38 -12.96
CA THR A 164 7.41 7.76 -12.67
C THR A 164 6.36 8.83 -12.97
N ARG A 165 5.43 8.58 -13.90
CA ARG A 165 4.33 9.51 -14.22
C ARG A 165 3.16 9.44 -13.24
N VAL A 166 3.01 8.37 -12.46
CA VAL A 166 2.01 8.31 -11.40
C VAL A 166 2.41 9.25 -10.27
N SER A 167 1.62 10.29 -10.02
CA SER A 167 1.89 11.24 -8.95
C SER A 167 1.40 10.75 -7.58
N ALA A 168 2.09 11.16 -6.52
CA ALA A 168 1.68 10.88 -5.15
C ALA A 168 0.32 11.53 -4.82
N ALA A 169 0.06 12.72 -5.37
CA ALA A 169 -1.21 13.42 -5.21
C ALA A 169 -2.38 12.56 -5.71
N ARG A 170 -2.27 11.99 -6.94
CA ARG A 170 -3.32 11.15 -7.52
C ARG A 170 -3.59 9.90 -6.69
N VAL A 171 -2.55 9.26 -6.14
CA VAL A 171 -2.71 8.09 -5.25
C VAL A 171 -3.40 8.47 -3.95
N ALA A 172 -3.02 9.60 -3.33
CA ALA A 172 -3.65 10.10 -2.12
C ALA A 172 -5.11 10.53 -2.36
N ASP A 173 -5.41 11.25 -3.44
CA ASP A 173 -6.79 11.63 -3.80
C ASP A 173 -7.68 10.39 -4.00
N THR A 174 -7.18 9.38 -4.73
CA THR A 174 -7.90 8.11 -4.92
C THR A 174 -8.16 7.40 -3.59
N ALA A 175 -7.22 7.45 -2.64
CA ALA A 175 -7.40 6.88 -1.32
C ALA A 175 -8.48 7.61 -0.51
N LEU A 176 -8.51 8.93 -0.54
CA LEU A 176 -9.53 9.75 0.11
C LEU A 176 -10.92 9.50 -0.47
N GLU A 177 -11.06 9.44 -1.80
CA GLU A 177 -12.32 9.08 -2.47
C GLU A 177 -12.86 7.71 -2.03
N LEU A 178 -11.98 6.72 -1.84
CA LEU A 178 -12.38 5.40 -1.33
C LEU A 178 -12.87 5.47 0.10
N LEU A 179 -12.24 6.30 0.94
CA LEU A 179 -12.63 6.49 2.33
C LEU A 179 -13.99 7.17 2.48
N GLU A 180 -14.32 8.12 1.62
CA GLU A 180 -15.64 8.73 1.56
C GLU A 180 -16.72 7.71 1.21
N ARG A 181 -16.46 6.83 0.25
CA ARG A 181 -17.38 5.75 -0.14
C ARG A 181 -17.60 4.72 0.96
N ASP A 182 -16.61 4.48 1.82
CA ASP A 182 -16.70 3.56 2.95
C ASP A 182 -17.58 4.11 4.10
N LEU A 183 -17.70 5.44 4.21
CA LEU A 183 -18.58 6.10 5.19
C LEU A 183 -20.06 5.93 4.90
N TRP A 184 -20.44 5.54 3.68
CA TRP A 184 -21.83 5.35 3.25
C TRP A 184 -22.33 3.90 3.36
N LYS A 185 -21.55 3.01 3.98
CA LYS A 185 -21.92 1.61 4.27
C LYS A 185 -22.04 1.36 5.76
#